data_e12d93f9c73b2ed33a9afb634fb842a6
#
_entry.id   e12d93f9c73b2ed33a9afb634fb842a6
#
_cell.length_a   1.000
_cell.length_b   1.000
_cell.length_c   1.000
_cell.angle_alpha   90.00
_cell.angle_beta   90.00
_cell.angle_gamma   90.00
#
_symmetry.space_group_name_H-M   'P 1'
#
loop_
_entity.id
_entity.type
_entity.pdbx_description
1 polymer ?
#
loop_
_entity_poly.entity_id
_entity_poly.type
_entity_poly.pdbx_seq_one_letter_code
_entity_poly.pdbx_strand_id
1 'polypeptide(L)'
;MENLIINSNGPTSNAQPNKESTPWWLLLNVFALDAPIVAIVWQHFLAENFKIEISKTETASLFFSVWFIYLLDHFFDSLKGIYTTQRHLFVARNQKITIAMITFTFTTSICLCFFLSESLILGGIILAAFIFIYLLLVHARITNIKLKTNFKELLVGIGFGVGVALPIIVSNIEIKTWVPPVLLFCLLCWLNCRLIDIWESNRSSLSRKEIILILFIFYLMLICPRFILFAATTTLACLILINKYAGSKKPEISRVLADVSLLSPLIFWPSP
;
A
#
# COMPACT_ATOMS: atom_id res chain seq x y z
N MET A 1 -57.68 -20.73 -25.89
CA MET A 1 -57.20 -19.32 -25.89
C MET A 1 -56.85 -19.00 -24.44
N GLU A 2 -55.64 -19.32 -24.05
CA GLU A 2 -55.13 -19.02 -22.72
C GLU A 2 -54.23 -17.76 -22.76
N ASN A 3 -54.61 -16.76 -22.02
CA ASN A 3 -53.95 -15.48 -21.89
C ASN A 3 -52.65 -15.63 -21.08
N LEU A 4 -51.50 -15.62 -21.71
CA LEU A 4 -50.19 -15.46 -21.05
C LEU A 4 -50.06 -14.01 -20.55
N ILE A 5 -50.27 -13.78 -19.28
CA ILE A 5 -49.93 -12.53 -18.60
C ILE A 5 -48.43 -12.53 -18.39
N ILE A 6 -47.71 -11.74 -19.20
CA ILE A 6 -46.27 -11.48 -18.98
C ILE A 6 -46.13 -10.52 -17.80
N ASN A 7 -45.66 -11.06 -16.71
CA ASN A 7 -45.38 -10.31 -15.49
C ASN A 7 -44.03 -9.59 -15.64
N SER A 8 -44.05 -8.32 -16.05
CA SER A 8 -42.90 -7.45 -16.29
C SER A 8 -42.44 -6.77 -15.00
N ASN A 9 -42.15 -7.53 -13.96
CA ASN A 9 -41.47 -7.01 -12.76
C ASN A 9 -39.98 -7.31 -12.83
N GLY A 10 -39.24 -6.52 -13.64
CA GLY A 10 -37.80 -6.43 -13.52
C GLY A 10 -37.41 -5.81 -12.18
N PRO A 11 -36.29 -6.22 -11.56
CA PRO A 11 -35.87 -5.66 -10.29
C PRO A 11 -35.38 -4.23 -10.48
N THR A 12 -36.26 -3.25 -10.23
CA THR A 12 -35.88 -1.84 -10.04
C THR A 12 -35.26 -1.68 -8.66
N SER A 13 -34.02 -2.13 -8.52
CA SER A 13 -33.21 -1.82 -7.35
C SER A 13 -32.34 -0.61 -7.66
N ASN A 14 -32.94 0.56 -7.78
CA ASN A 14 -32.28 1.86 -7.56
C ASN A 14 -32.14 2.09 -6.05
N ALA A 15 -31.44 1.22 -5.37
CA ALA A 15 -30.95 1.49 -4.03
C ALA A 15 -29.79 2.49 -4.19
N GLN A 16 -30.10 3.79 -4.17
CA GLN A 16 -29.08 4.79 -3.90
C GLN A 16 -28.46 4.42 -2.54
N PRO A 17 -27.13 4.18 -2.48
CA PRO A 17 -26.49 3.88 -1.21
C PRO A 17 -26.74 5.07 -0.28
N ASN A 18 -27.31 4.77 0.89
CA ASN A 18 -27.56 5.72 1.96
C ASN A 18 -26.35 6.65 2.13
N LYS A 19 -26.64 7.93 2.34
CA LYS A 19 -25.67 9.02 2.53
C LYS A 19 -25.11 8.92 3.96
N GLU A 20 -24.54 7.75 4.32
CA GLU A 20 -23.82 7.60 5.58
C GLU A 20 -22.53 8.43 5.48
N SER A 21 -22.34 9.33 6.45
CA SER A 21 -21.12 10.13 6.55
C SER A 21 -19.93 9.19 6.74
N THR A 22 -18.89 9.36 5.91
CA THR A 22 -17.65 8.58 6.07
C THR A 22 -17.10 8.75 7.49
N PRO A 23 -16.91 7.70 8.26
CA PRO A 23 -16.36 7.79 9.62
C PRO A 23 -14.97 8.45 9.59
N TRP A 24 -14.66 9.29 10.57
CA TRP A 24 -13.42 10.05 10.64
C TRP A 24 -12.16 9.17 10.60
N TRP A 25 -12.19 7.97 11.21
CA TRP A 25 -11.08 7.01 11.22
C TRP A 25 -10.76 6.42 9.84
N LEU A 26 -11.70 6.51 8.89
CA LEU A 26 -11.53 6.02 7.52
C LEU A 26 -10.96 7.10 6.58
N LEU A 27 -10.93 8.38 7.01
CA LEU A 27 -10.53 9.50 6.14
C LEU A 27 -9.12 9.34 5.58
N LEU A 28 -8.15 8.88 6.38
CA LEU A 28 -6.78 8.67 5.91
C LEU A 28 -6.75 7.66 4.75
N ASN A 29 -7.51 6.57 4.84
CA ASN A 29 -7.60 5.55 3.79
C ASN A 29 -8.36 6.07 2.55
N VAL A 30 -9.44 6.86 2.75
CA VAL A 30 -10.23 7.45 1.66
C VAL A 30 -9.39 8.44 0.84
N PHE A 31 -8.54 9.24 1.51
CA PHE A 31 -7.62 10.18 0.87
C PHE A 31 -6.28 9.56 0.47
N ALA A 32 -6.10 8.24 0.65
CA ALA A 32 -4.86 7.52 0.37
C ALA A 32 -3.62 8.09 1.09
N LEU A 33 -3.80 8.61 2.30
CA LEU A 33 -2.73 9.21 3.13
C LEU A 33 -2.05 8.19 4.05
N ASP A 34 -2.64 7.03 4.27
CA ASP A 34 -2.10 5.92 5.05
C ASP A 34 -0.75 5.44 4.52
N ALA A 35 -0.66 5.15 3.23
CA ALA A 35 0.56 4.67 2.60
C ALA A 35 1.73 5.69 2.64
N PRO A 36 1.57 6.97 2.26
CA PRO A 36 2.66 7.95 2.38
C PRO A 36 3.12 8.17 3.84
N ILE A 37 2.21 8.09 4.81
CA ILE A 37 2.60 8.17 6.24
C ILE A 37 3.46 6.97 6.64
N VAL A 38 3.04 5.75 6.28
CA VAL A 38 3.85 4.54 6.51
C VAL A 38 5.21 4.66 5.83
N ALA A 39 5.24 5.17 4.59
CA ALA A 39 6.47 5.32 3.82
C ALA A 39 7.50 6.21 4.51
N ILE A 40 7.10 7.42 4.96
CA ILE A 40 8.03 8.33 5.64
C ILE A 40 8.47 7.81 7.01
N VAL A 41 7.58 7.15 7.75
CA VAL A 41 7.94 6.55 9.05
C VAL A 41 9.02 5.48 8.86
N TRP A 42 8.85 4.56 7.90
CA TRP A 42 9.84 3.54 7.62
C TRP A 42 11.12 4.09 6.98
N GLN A 43 11.03 5.13 6.12
CA GLN A 43 12.22 5.78 5.56
C GLN A 43 13.13 6.31 6.67
N HIS A 44 12.58 7.11 7.58
CA HIS A 44 13.35 7.67 8.68
C HIS A 44 13.83 6.60 9.66
N PHE A 45 12.99 5.63 9.98
CA PHE A 45 13.35 4.54 10.87
C PHE A 45 14.51 3.69 10.34
N LEU A 46 14.47 3.34 9.07
CA LEU A 46 15.57 2.62 8.42
C LEU A 46 16.83 3.49 8.34
N ALA A 47 16.69 4.75 7.94
CA ALA A 47 17.80 5.68 7.84
C ALA A 47 18.52 5.86 9.21
N GLU A 48 17.78 6.01 10.29
CA GLU A 48 18.33 6.11 11.65
C GLU A 48 19.11 4.84 12.05
N ASN A 49 18.56 3.65 11.74
CA ASN A 49 19.25 2.39 12.00
C ASN A 49 20.58 2.25 11.21
N PHE A 50 20.69 2.91 10.07
CA PHE A 50 21.90 2.94 9.22
C PHE A 50 22.72 4.22 9.37
N LYS A 51 22.31 5.14 10.25
CA LYS A 51 22.98 6.44 10.48
C LYS A 51 23.10 7.28 9.20
N ILE A 52 22.03 7.30 8.42
CA ILE A 52 21.88 8.11 7.21
C ILE A 52 21.00 9.31 7.54
N GLU A 53 21.47 10.50 7.21
CA GLU A 53 20.68 11.72 7.29
C GLU A 53 19.74 11.82 6.11
N ILE A 54 18.45 12.00 6.38
CA ILE A 54 17.40 12.21 5.37
C ILE A 54 17.00 13.69 5.38
N SER A 55 17.13 14.34 4.25
CA SER A 55 16.70 15.72 4.08
C SER A 55 15.18 15.84 4.07
N LYS A 56 14.67 17.04 4.42
CA LYS A 56 13.22 17.34 4.33
C LYS A 56 12.70 17.18 2.89
N THR A 57 13.55 17.48 1.90
CA THR A 57 13.20 17.35 0.48
C THR A 57 13.03 15.89 0.07
N GLU A 58 13.91 14.99 0.53
CA GLU A 58 13.81 13.55 0.29
C GLU A 58 12.54 12.98 0.93
N THR A 59 12.25 13.37 2.17
CA THR A 59 11.02 12.97 2.86
C THR A 59 9.77 13.44 2.11
N ALA A 60 9.74 14.72 1.70
CA ALA A 60 8.62 15.28 0.96
C ALA A 60 8.47 14.63 -0.43
N SER A 61 9.57 14.38 -1.13
CA SER A 61 9.56 13.71 -2.43
C SER A 61 8.97 12.29 -2.32
N LEU A 62 9.37 11.50 -1.33
CA LEU A 62 8.79 10.19 -1.09
C LEU A 62 7.29 10.29 -0.77
N PHE A 63 6.91 11.20 0.14
CA PHE A 63 5.51 11.38 0.54
C PHE A 63 4.62 11.67 -0.67
N PHE A 64 4.95 12.68 -1.47
CA PHE A 64 4.12 13.08 -2.61
C PHE A 64 4.14 12.05 -3.73
N SER A 65 5.26 11.36 -3.97
CA SER A 65 5.36 10.30 -4.97
C SER A 65 4.49 9.09 -4.59
N VAL A 66 4.53 8.64 -3.34
CA VAL A 66 3.68 7.54 -2.86
C VAL A 66 2.22 7.96 -2.90
N TRP A 67 1.90 9.18 -2.45
CA TRP A 67 0.52 9.69 -2.48
C TRP A 67 -0.04 9.74 -3.90
N PHE A 68 0.76 10.25 -4.86
CA PHE A 68 0.41 10.25 -6.28
C PHE A 68 0.08 8.85 -6.80
N ILE A 69 0.96 7.87 -6.55
CA ILE A 69 0.80 6.49 -7.04
C ILE A 69 -0.48 5.85 -6.47
N TYR A 70 -0.75 6.03 -5.18
CA TYR A 70 -1.94 5.47 -4.53
C TYR A 70 -3.23 6.15 -4.99
N LEU A 71 -3.24 7.47 -5.17
CA LEU A 71 -4.37 8.18 -5.76
C LEU A 71 -4.67 7.72 -7.18
N LEU A 72 -3.62 7.49 -7.97
CA LEU A 72 -3.72 7.03 -9.35
C LEU A 72 -4.29 5.59 -9.42
N ASP A 73 -3.81 4.70 -8.56
CA ASP A 73 -4.33 3.31 -8.44
C ASP A 73 -5.82 3.32 -8.05
N HIS A 74 -6.21 4.09 -7.05
CA HIS A 74 -7.61 4.24 -6.64
C HIS A 74 -8.50 4.82 -7.75
N PHE A 75 -7.96 5.79 -8.51
CA PHE A 75 -8.67 6.37 -9.64
C PHE A 75 -8.92 5.33 -10.74
N PHE A 76 -7.90 4.58 -11.13
CA PHE A 76 -8.04 3.51 -12.13
C PHE A 76 -8.97 2.39 -11.67
N ASP A 77 -8.94 2.01 -10.40
CA ASP A 77 -9.86 1.01 -9.86
C ASP A 77 -11.31 1.50 -9.89
N SER A 78 -11.55 2.80 -9.64
CA SER A 78 -12.90 3.38 -9.74
C SER A 78 -13.45 3.37 -11.18
N LEU A 79 -12.59 3.49 -12.20
CA LEU A 79 -12.99 3.43 -13.61
C LEU A 79 -13.45 2.02 -14.05
N LYS A 80 -13.07 0.97 -13.32
CA LYS A 80 -13.51 -0.41 -13.58
C LYS A 80 -14.94 -0.67 -13.10
N GLY A 81 -15.59 0.29 -12.42
CA GLY A 81 -16.96 0.15 -11.93
C GLY A 81 -17.12 -0.77 -10.72
N ILE A 82 -16.02 -1.11 -10.04
CA ILE A 82 -16.03 -1.95 -8.83
C ILE A 82 -16.12 -1.03 -7.60
N TYR A 83 -17.34 -0.81 -7.10
CA TYR A 83 -17.59 0.10 -5.96
C TYR A 83 -17.80 -0.69 -4.66
N THR A 84 -16.84 -1.52 -4.29
CA THR A 84 -16.94 -2.40 -3.12
C THR A 84 -16.52 -1.73 -1.80
N THR A 85 -15.83 -0.59 -1.85
CA THR A 85 -15.29 0.08 -0.67
C THR A 85 -15.62 1.57 -0.64
N GLN A 86 -15.62 2.18 0.56
CA GLN A 86 -15.88 3.62 0.72
C GLN A 86 -14.91 4.50 -0.07
N ARG A 87 -13.64 4.09 -0.19
CA ARG A 87 -12.64 4.80 -1.01
C ARG A 87 -13.02 4.84 -2.50
N HIS A 88 -13.47 3.72 -3.08
CA HIS A 88 -13.92 3.67 -4.48
C HIS A 88 -15.16 4.55 -4.69
N LEU A 89 -16.09 4.54 -3.73
CA LEU A 89 -17.28 5.39 -3.78
C LEU A 89 -16.92 6.88 -3.70
N PHE A 90 -15.95 7.25 -2.84
CA PHE A 90 -15.48 8.63 -2.74
C PHE A 90 -14.87 9.11 -4.05
N VAL A 91 -13.94 8.34 -4.63
CA VAL A 91 -13.28 8.66 -5.90
C VAL A 91 -14.31 8.78 -7.03
N ALA A 92 -15.25 7.84 -7.15
CA ALA A 92 -16.29 7.86 -8.16
C ALA A 92 -17.21 9.09 -8.06
N ARG A 93 -17.54 9.50 -6.82
CA ARG A 93 -18.40 10.68 -6.58
C ARG A 93 -17.67 12.01 -6.75
N ASN A 94 -16.35 12.03 -6.49
CA ASN A 94 -15.55 13.26 -6.42
C ASN A 94 -14.40 13.24 -7.45
N GLN A 95 -14.67 12.79 -8.68
CA GLN A 95 -13.63 12.65 -9.73
C GLN A 95 -12.81 13.91 -9.96
N LYS A 96 -13.46 15.10 -10.01
CA LYS A 96 -12.77 16.38 -10.20
C LYS A 96 -11.77 16.68 -9.07
N ILE A 97 -12.15 16.41 -7.82
CA ILE A 97 -11.28 16.60 -6.65
C ILE A 97 -10.13 15.59 -6.72
N THR A 98 -10.40 14.34 -7.04
CA THR A 98 -9.38 13.29 -7.17
C THR A 98 -8.37 13.64 -8.27
N ILE A 99 -8.83 14.10 -9.44
CA ILE A 99 -7.94 14.55 -10.53
C ILE A 99 -7.10 15.74 -10.09
N ALA A 100 -7.69 16.73 -9.40
CA ALA A 100 -6.94 17.87 -8.87
C ALA A 100 -5.85 17.43 -7.87
N MET A 101 -6.16 16.48 -6.98
CA MET A 101 -5.18 15.89 -6.04
C MET A 101 -4.07 15.14 -6.76
N ILE A 102 -4.39 14.34 -7.78
CA ILE A 102 -3.42 13.62 -8.61
C ILE A 102 -2.49 14.63 -9.31
N THR A 103 -3.05 15.66 -9.94
CA THR A 103 -2.27 16.71 -10.62
C THR A 103 -1.36 17.45 -9.64
N PHE A 104 -1.89 17.83 -8.48
CA PHE A 104 -1.13 18.51 -7.43
C PHE A 104 0.04 17.66 -6.93
N THR A 105 -0.22 16.40 -6.55
CA THR A 105 0.82 15.50 -6.03
C THR A 105 1.87 15.18 -7.09
N PHE A 106 1.48 14.97 -8.34
CA PHE A 106 2.39 14.76 -9.46
C PHE A 106 3.31 15.96 -9.69
N THR A 107 2.73 17.17 -9.83
CA THR A 107 3.49 18.40 -10.05
C THR A 107 4.45 18.66 -8.90
N THR A 108 4.00 18.48 -7.66
CA THR A 108 4.86 18.65 -6.48
C THR A 108 6.01 17.64 -6.46
N SER A 109 5.76 16.36 -6.79
CA SER A 109 6.81 15.34 -6.89
C SER A 109 7.87 15.72 -7.93
N ILE A 110 7.45 16.19 -9.12
CA ILE A 110 8.38 16.63 -10.17
C ILE A 110 9.20 17.84 -9.72
N CYS A 111 8.56 18.82 -9.10
CA CYS A 111 9.27 20.01 -8.58
C CYS A 111 10.32 19.63 -7.52
N LEU A 112 10.00 18.69 -6.64
CA LEU A 112 10.93 18.23 -5.60
C LEU A 112 12.12 17.46 -6.17
N CYS A 113 11.98 16.76 -7.31
CA CYS A 113 13.09 16.06 -7.96
C CYS A 113 14.27 16.98 -8.29
N PHE A 114 14.03 18.27 -8.61
CA PHE A 114 15.11 19.22 -8.92
C PHE A 114 16.03 19.52 -7.73
N PHE A 115 15.64 19.14 -6.52
CA PHE A 115 16.41 19.37 -5.29
C PHE A 115 17.01 18.08 -4.72
N LEU A 116 16.89 16.94 -5.43
CA LEU A 116 17.46 15.66 -5.04
C LEU A 116 18.85 15.47 -5.65
N SER A 117 19.65 14.59 -5.06
CA SER A 117 20.93 14.16 -5.63
C SER A 117 20.73 13.36 -6.91
N GLU A 118 21.72 13.39 -7.81
CA GLU A 118 21.68 12.67 -9.10
C GLU A 118 21.43 11.15 -8.90
N SER A 119 22.04 10.55 -7.89
CA SER A 119 21.87 9.13 -7.59
C SER A 119 20.42 8.80 -7.15
N LEU A 120 19.81 9.68 -6.37
CA LEU A 120 18.40 9.53 -5.99
C LEU A 120 17.45 9.74 -7.17
N ILE A 121 17.74 10.71 -8.05
CA ILE A 121 16.97 10.95 -9.27
C ILE A 121 17.03 9.71 -10.16
N LEU A 122 18.23 9.17 -10.41
CA LEU A 122 18.42 7.99 -11.25
C LEU A 122 17.68 6.77 -10.68
N GLY A 123 17.84 6.50 -9.38
CA GLY A 123 17.14 5.42 -8.69
C GLY A 123 15.62 5.61 -8.73
N GLY A 124 15.15 6.85 -8.54
CA GLY A 124 13.75 7.23 -8.64
C GLY A 124 13.16 7.02 -10.04
N ILE A 125 13.89 7.34 -11.10
CA ILE A 125 13.48 7.10 -12.49
C ILE A 125 13.34 5.60 -12.77
N ILE A 126 14.31 4.79 -12.34
CA ILE A 126 14.26 3.32 -12.50
C ILE A 126 13.03 2.77 -11.77
N LEU A 127 12.78 3.21 -10.54
CA LEU A 127 11.63 2.78 -9.76
C LEU A 127 10.31 3.26 -10.38
N ALA A 128 10.24 4.50 -10.87
CA ALA A 128 9.07 5.03 -11.56
C ALA A 128 8.76 4.24 -12.84
N ALA A 129 9.78 3.86 -13.63
CA ALA A 129 9.60 3.00 -14.79
C ALA A 129 9.04 1.62 -14.39
N PHE A 130 9.56 1.01 -13.32
CA PHE A 130 9.03 -0.25 -12.77
C PHE A 130 7.56 -0.12 -12.36
N ILE A 131 7.20 0.93 -11.61
CA ILE A 131 5.82 1.18 -11.16
C ILE A 131 4.91 1.46 -12.36
N PHE A 132 5.37 2.21 -13.35
CA PHE A 132 4.61 2.49 -14.57
C PHE A 132 4.29 1.20 -15.34
N ILE A 133 5.28 0.33 -15.54
CA ILE A 133 5.08 -0.98 -16.16
C ILE A 133 4.09 -1.81 -15.33
N TYR A 134 4.22 -1.82 -14.01
CA TYR A 134 3.27 -2.48 -13.11
C TYR A 134 1.83 -1.96 -13.32
N LEU A 135 1.62 -0.63 -13.31
CA LEU A 135 0.31 -0.04 -13.53
C LEU A 135 -0.27 -0.38 -14.90
N LEU A 136 0.55 -0.37 -15.96
CA LEU A 136 0.13 -0.81 -17.29
C LEU A 136 -0.33 -2.27 -17.29
N LEU A 137 0.43 -3.17 -16.66
CA LEU A 137 0.07 -4.61 -16.61
C LEU A 137 -1.22 -4.86 -15.83
N VAL A 138 -1.48 -4.07 -14.78
CA VAL A 138 -2.66 -4.27 -13.91
C VAL A 138 -3.91 -3.58 -14.46
N HIS A 139 -3.77 -2.42 -15.09
CA HIS A 139 -4.91 -1.60 -15.50
C HIS A 139 -5.16 -1.59 -17.01
N ALA A 140 -4.17 -1.86 -17.86
CA ALA A 140 -4.38 -1.92 -19.31
C ALA A 140 -5.23 -3.14 -19.69
N ARG A 141 -6.38 -2.89 -20.30
CA ARG A 141 -7.25 -3.94 -20.86
C ARG A 141 -6.60 -4.69 -22.05
N ILE A 142 -5.44 -4.23 -22.53
CA ILE A 142 -4.73 -4.69 -23.71
C ILE A 142 -4.08 -6.06 -23.49
N THR A 143 -3.74 -6.38 -22.25
CA THR A 143 -3.13 -7.68 -21.94
C THR A 143 -4.20 -8.62 -21.40
N ASN A 144 -4.51 -9.69 -22.14
CA ASN A 144 -5.26 -10.85 -21.62
C ASN A 144 -4.52 -11.58 -20.47
N ILE A 145 -3.44 -10.98 -19.97
CA ILE A 145 -2.64 -11.48 -18.87
C ILE A 145 -3.34 -11.04 -17.58
N LYS A 146 -4.23 -11.91 -17.06
CA LYS A 146 -4.68 -11.81 -15.68
C LYS A 146 -3.48 -12.11 -14.79
N LEU A 147 -2.73 -11.08 -14.37
CA LEU A 147 -1.74 -11.24 -13.32
C LEU A 147 -2.41 -11.92 -12.11
N LYS A 148 -1.85 -13.07 -11.70
CA LYS A 148 -2.35 -13.74 -10.50
C LYS A 148 -2.28 -12.74 -9.35
N THR A 149 -3.33 -12.63 -8.54
CA THR A 149 -3.45 -11.68 -7.43
C THR A 149 -2.19 -11.63 -6.56
N ASN A 150 -1.62 -12.78 -6.20
CA ASN A 150 -0.39 -12.88 -5.41
C ASN A 150 0.82 -12.17 -6.03
N PHE A 151 0.90 -12.10 -7.35
CA PHE A 151 2.02 -11.44 -8.03
C PHE A 151 1.86 -9.92 -8.05
N LYS A 152 0.61 -9.44 -8.17
CA LYS A 152 0.28 -8.01 -8.04
C LYS A 152 0.75 -7.47 -6.68
N GLU A 153 0.37 -8.13 -5.61
CA GLU A 153 0.67 -7.71 -4.24
C GLU A 153 2.17 -7.76 -3.92
N LEU A 154 2.88 -8.76 -4.47
CA LEU A 154 4.33 -8.86 -4.37
C LEU A 154 5.02 -7.66 -5.02
N LEU A 155 4.61 -7.29 -6.23
CA LEU A 155 5.18 -6.13 -6.94
C LEU A 155 4.92 -4.82 -6.19
N VAL A 156 3.73 -4.66 -5.59
CA VAL A 156 3.42 -3.51 -4.73
C VAL A 156 4.35 -3.49 -3.51
N GLY A 157 4.50 -4.60 -2.81
CA GLY A 157 5.37 -4.70 -1.63
C GLY A 157 6.84 -4.38 -1.97
N ILE A 158 7.36 -4.90 -3.08
CA ILE A 158 8.72 -4.62 -3.54
C ILE A 158 8.86 -3.15 -3.93
N GLY A 159 7.98 -2.63 -4.79
CA GLY A 159 8.04 -1.24 -5.24
C GLY A 159 7.97 -0.25 -4.09
N PHE A 160 7.07 -0.49 -3.12
CA PHE A 160 6.93 0.33 -1.92
C PHE A 160 8.17 0.26 -1.03
N GLY A 161 8.65 -0.95 -0.70
CA GLY A 161 9.81 -1.13 0.17
C GLY A 161 11.13 -0.61 -0.44
N VAL A 162 11.33 -0.80 -1.75
CA VAL A 162 12.49 -0.23 -2.46
C VAL A 162 12.41 1.30 -2.50
N GLY A 163 11.22 1.87 -2.74
CA GLY A 163 11.01 3.32 -2.73
C GLY A 163 11.36 3.95 -1.38
N VAL A 164 10.91 3.35 -0.30
CA VAL A 164 11.22 3.78 1.07
C VAL A 164 12.72 3.70 1.36
N ALA A 165 13.38 2.64 0.91
CA ALA A 165 14.79 2.38 1.17
C ALA A 165 15.74 3.05 0.15
N LEU A 166 15.23 3.79 -0.82
CA LEU A 166 16.04 4.34 -1.91
C LEU A 166 17.26 5.15 -1.43
N PRO A 167 17.16 6.03 -0.42
CA PRO A 167 18.33 6.74 0.10
C PRO A 167 19.42 5.81 0.64
N ILE A 168 19.02 4.67 1.23
CA ILE A 168 19.95 3.66 1.75
C ILE A 168 20.59 2.89 0.59
N ILE A 169 19.82 2.53 -0.43
CA ILE A 169 20.27 1.77 -1.59
C ILE A 169 21.33 2.54 -2.39
N VAL A 170 21.15 3.87 -2.51
CA VAL A 170 22.10 4.72 -3.23
C VAL A 170 23.27 5.20 -2.36
N SER A 171 23.27 4.88 -1.07
CA SER A 171 24.37 5.18 -0.17
C SER A 171 25.52 4.18 -0.34
N ASN A 172 26.68 4.51 0.26
CA ASN A 172 27.88 3.66 0.23
C ASN A 172 27.86 2.54 1.28
N ILE A 173 26.69 2.16 1.80
CA ILE A 173 26.57 1.07 2.80
C ILE A 173 26.69 -0.28 2.09
N GLU A 174 27.41 -1.21 2.73
CA GLU A 174 27.58 -2.56 2.21
C GLU A 174 26.21 -3.25 2.00
N ILE A 175 26.03 -3.86 0.82
CA ILE A 175 24.77 -4.50 0.41
C ILE A 175 24.28 -5.53 1.43
N LYS A 176 25.19 -6.32 2.01
CA LYS A 176 24.83 -7.36 3.00
C LYS A 176 24.17 -6.77 4.26
N THR A 177 24.47 -5.52 4.57
CA THR A 177 23.97 -4.86 5.79
C THR A 177 22.52 -4.39 5.63
N TRP A 178 22.17 -3.81 4.48
CA TRP A 178 20.84 -3.21 4.29
C TRP A 178 19.83 -4.12 3.59
N VAL A 179 20.28 -5.11 2.79
CA VAL A 179 19.37 -6.00 2.05
C VAL A 179 18.40 -6.76 2.98
N PRO A 180 18.83 -7.41 4.08
CA PRO A 180 17.89 -8.14 4.93
C PRO A 180 16.78 -7.24 5.53
N PRO A 181 17.06 -6.07 6.11
CA PRO A 181 16.02 -5.17 6.61
C PRO A 181 15.07 -4.63 5.54
N VAL A 182 15.60 -4.27 4.38
CA VAL A 182 14.78 -3.77 3.26
C VAL A 182 13.89 -4.89 2.72
N LEU A 183 14.44 -6.08 2.52
CA LEU A 183 13.68 -7.25 2.09
C LEU A 183 12.59 -7.60 3.12
N LEU A 184 12.92 -7.56 4.41
CA LEU A 184 11.96 -7.78 5.49
C LEU A 184 10.80 -6.80 5.38
N PHE A 185 11.06 -5.51 5.17
CA PHE A 185 10.01 -4.50 5.01
C PHE A 185 9.17 -4.72 3.74
N CYS A 186 9.79 -5.04 2.61
CA CYS A 186 9.07 -5.42 1.38
C CYS A 186 8.10 -6.58 1.62
N LEU A 187 8.53 -7.60 2.36
CA LEU A 187 7.70 -8.78 2.66
C LEU A 187 6.59 -8.48 3.68
N LEU A 188 6.82 -7.60 4.64
CA LEU A 188 5.76 -7.11 5.53
C LEU A 188 4.69 -6.35 4.75
N CYS A 189 5.08 -5.48 3.82
CA CYS A 189 4.14 -4.77 2.94
C CYS A 189 3.39 -5.76 2.03
N TRP A 190 4.09 -6.76 1.47
CA TRP A 190 3.43 -7.81 0.69
C TRP A 190 2.42 -8.59 1.53
N LEU A 191 2.79 -9.01 2.74
CA LEU A 191 1.89 -9.71 3.65
C LEU A 191 0.68 -8.86 4.01
N ASN A 192 0.88 -7.55 4.29
CA ASN A 192 -0.20 -6.59 4.55
C ASN A 192 -1.21 -6.55 3.39
N CYS A 193 -0.74 -6.29 2.17
CA CYS A 193 -1.59 -6.27 0.97
C CYS A 193 -2.31 -7.61 0.77
N ARG A 194 -1.61 -8.72 1.02
CA ARG A 194 -2.16 -10.06 0.84
C ARG A 194 -3.27 -10.39 1.83
N LEU A 195 -3.11 -9.99 3.09
CA LEU A 195 -4.14 -10.19 4.11
C LEU A 195 -5.37 -9.34 3.81
N ILE A 196 -5.19 -8.09 3.38
CA ILE A 196 -6.30 -7.22 2.95
C ILE A 196 -7.10 -7.87 1.81
N ASP A 197 -6.44 -8.39 0.76
CA ASP A 197 -7.12 -9.10 -0.33
C ASP A 197 -7.89 -10.34 0.15
N ILE A 198 -7.33 -11.10 1.09
CA ILE A 198 -7.99 -12.26 1.70
C ILE A 198 -9.28 -11.82 2.42
N TRP A 199 -9.23 -10.76 3.20
CA TRP A 199 -10.37 -10.26 3.96
C TRP A 199 -11.46 -9.67 3.05
N GLU A 200 -11.09 -8.89 2.05
CA GLU A 200 -12.00 -8.32 1.06
C GLU A 200 -12.66 -9.40 0.18
N SER A 201 -11.95 -10.49 -0.09
CA SER A 201 -12.48 -11.66 -0.80
C SER A 201 -13.31 -12.60 0.10
N ASN A 202 -13.57 -12.22 1.34
CA ASN A 202 -14.30 -13.00 2.36
C ASN A 202 -13.72 -14.42 2.58
N ARG A 203 -12.41 -14.57 2.41
CA ARG A 203 -11.68 -15.81 2.74
C ARG A 203 -11.23 -15.75 4.20
N SER A 204 -11.39 -16.82 4.92
CA SER A 204 -11.08 -16.87 6.37
C SER A 204 -9.77 -17.60 6.72
N SER A 205 -9.21 -18.36 5.79
CA SER A 205 -8.03 -19.20 6.06
C SER A 205 -6.81 -18.77 5.26
N LEU A 206 -5.67 -18.76 5.96
CA LEU A 206 -4.35 -18.62 5.32
C LEU A 206 -4.02 -19.88 4.53
N SER A 207 -3.52 -19.70 3.31
CA SER A 207 -3.02 -20.81 2.51
C SER A 207 -1.59 -21.18 2.93
N ARG A 208 -1.09 -22.32 2.43
CA ARG A 208 0.32 -22.72 2.66
C ARG A 208 1.32 -21.64 2.24
N LYS A 209 0.99 -20.81 1.26
CA LYS A 209 1.88 -19.75 0.76
C LYS A 209 2.03 -18.61 1.78
N GLU A 210 0.94 -18.16 2.38
CA GLU A 210 0.98 -17.13 3.42
C GLU A 210 1.72 -17.65 4.68
N ILE A 211 1.55 -18.93 5.03
CA ILE A 211 2.30 -19.54 6.15
C ILE A 211 3.80 -19.57 5.85
N ILE A 212 4.21 -19.99 4.65
CA ILE A 212 5.62 -19.98 4.23
C ILE A 212 6.18 -18.55 4.25
N LEU A 213 5.42 -17.57 3.78
CA LEU A 213 5.81 -16.16 3.83
C LEU A 213 6.03 -15.69 5.27
N ILE A 214 5.12 -15.99 6.18
CA ILE A 214 5.25 -15.65 7.61
C ILE A 214 6.51 -16.29 8.22
N LEU A 215 6.78 -17.56 7.93
CA LEU A 215 7.97 -18.25 8.41
C LEU A 215 9.26 -17.63 7.86
N PHE A 216 9.25 -17.21 6.59
CA PHE A 216 10.39 -16.55 5.96
C PHE A 216 10.61 -15.14 6.53
N ILE A 217 9.55 -14.36 6.76
CA ILE A 217 9.61 -13.08 7.48
C ILE A 217 10.25 -13.31 8.86
N PHE A 218 9.79 -14.31 9.62
CA PHE A 218 10.34 -14.62 10.92
C PHE A 218 11.84 -14.96 10.87
N TYR A 219 12.27 -15.75 9.88
CA TYR A 219 13.68 -16.04 9.65
C TYR A 219 14.51 -14.76 9.39
N LEU A 220 14.03 -13.87 8.51
CA LEU A 220 14.72 -12.62 8.23
C LEU A 220 14.81 -11.69 9.45
N MET A 221 13.80 -11.70 10.31
CA MET A 221 13.81 -10.91 11.54
C MET A 221 15.00 -11.26 12.45
N LEU A 222 15.42 -12.54 12.49
CA LEU A 222 16.52 -13.02 13.34
C LEU A 222 17.90 -12.47 12.93
N ILE A 223 18.04 -12.02 11.67
CA ILE A 223 19.30 -11.47 11.13
C ILE A 223 19.28 -9.94 11.02
N CYS A 224 18.18 -9.29 11.40
CA CYS A 224 18.04 -7.84 11.36
C CYS A 224 18.48 -7.16 12.66
N PRO A 225 18.86 -5.88 12.62
CA PRO A 225 19.11 -5.08 13.84
C PRO A 225 17.92 -5.13 14.80
N ARG A 226 18.22 -5.06 16.12
CA ARG A 226 17.23 -5.28 17.18
C ARG A 226 15.99 -4.37 17.12
N PHE A 227 16.16 -3.09 16.75
CA PHE A 227 15.02 -2.17 16.64
C PHE A 227 14.09 -2.55 15.48
N ILE A 228 14.67 -2.95 14.34
CA ILE A 228 13.93 -3.45 13.17
C ILE A 228 13.24 -4.77 13.53
N LEU A 229 13.92 -5.67 14.27
CA LEU A 229 13.31 -6.90 14.78
C LEU A 229 12.07 -6.60 15.62
N PHE A 230 12.13 -5.66 16.59
CA PHE A 230 11.00 -5.34 17.44
C PHE A 230 9.83 -4.71 16.68
N ALA A 231 10.11 -3.76 15.79
CA ALA A 231 9.09 -3.16 14.94
C ALA A 231 8.41 -4.21 14.05
N ALA A 232 9.19 -5.06 13.36
CA ALA A 232 8.68 -6.12 12.51
C ALA A 232 7.88 -7.17 13.29
N THR A 233 8.35 -7.56 14.49
CA THR A 233 7.64 -8.50 15.36
C THR A 233 6.27 -7.96 15.75
N THR A 234 6.22 -6.69 16.15
CA THR A 234 4.96 -6.02 16.51
C THR A 234 4.01 -5.95 15.33
N THR A 235 4.49 -5.52 14.15
CA THR A 235 3.68 -5.51 12.92
C THR A 235 3.13 -6.91 12.63
N LEU A 236 3.98 -7.93 12.61
CA LEU A 236 3.59 -9.30 12.29
C LEU A 236 2.56 -9.84 13.31
N ALA A 237 2.79 -9.62 14.61
CA ALA A 237 1.87 -10.02 15.66
C ALA A 237 0.50 -9.33 15.50
N CYS A 238 0.48 -8.02 15.24
CA CYS A 238 -0.76 -7.28 14.98
C CYS A 238 -1.50 -7.84 13.77
N LEU A 239 -0.82 -8.08 12.64
CA LEU A 239 -1.44 -8.64 11.44
C LEU A 239 -2.06 -10.03 11.69
N ILE A 240 -1.37 -10.90 12.43
CA ILE A 240 -1.88 -12.23 12.82
C ILE A 240 -3.10 -12.08 13.73
N LEU A 241 -3.08 -11.19 14.72
CA LEU A 241 -4.20 -10.95 15.62
C LEU A 241 -5.41 -10.37 14.87
N ILE A 242 -5.20 -9.39 13.98
CA ILE A 242 -6.26 -8.84 13.14
C ILE A 242 -6.89 -9.95 12.29
N ASN A 243 -6.08 -10.78 11.64
CA ASN A 243 -6.58 -11.90 10.85
C ASN A 243 -7.43 -12.87 11.69
N LYS A 244 -7.02 -13.16 12.93
CA LYS A 244 -7.73 -14.08 13.83
C LYS A 244 -9.06 -13.52 14.34
N TYR A 245 -9.11 -12.24 14.71
CA TYR A 245 -10.24 -11.67 15.47
C TYR A 245 -11.19 -10.81 14.64
N ALA A 246 -10.68 -10.07 13.68
CA ALA A 246 -11.45 -9.15 12.85
C ALA A 246 -11.54 -9.61 11.39
N GLY A 247 -10.41 -9.77 10.73
CA GLY A 247 -10.27 -10.32 9.38
C GLY A 247 -11.42 -9.97 8.43
N SER A 248 -11.99 -10.99 7.82
CA SER A 248 -13.12 -10.87 6.88
C SER A 248 -14.45 -10.46 7.49
N LYS A 249 -14.59 -10.50 8.84
CA LYS A 249 -15.84 -10.06 9.52
C LYS A 249 -16.04 -8.54 9.45
N LYS A 250 -14.94 -7.77 9.44
CA LYS A 250 -14.93 -6.30 9.38
C LYS A 250 -13.79 -5.81 8.46
N PRO A 251 -13.86 -6.04 7.15
CA PRO A 251 -12.72 -5.84 6.24
C PRO A 251 -12.23 -4.39 6.20
N GLU A 252 -13.10 -3.38 6.29
CA GLU A 252 -12.68 -1.98 6.31
C GLU A 252 -11.88 -1.61 7.56
N ILE A 253 -12.34 -2.06 8.74
CA ILE A 253 -11.61 -1.84 10.00
C ILE A 253 -10.30 -2.62 9.98
N SER A 254 -10.33 -3.86 9.50
CA SER A 254 -9.14 -4.72 9.43
C SER A 254 -8.06 -4.12 8.53
N ARG A 255 -8.44 -3.50 7.40
CA ARG A 255 -7.52 -2.78 6.51
C ARG A 255 -6.85 -1.62 7.24
N VAL A 256 -7.64 -0.72 7.85
CA VAL A 256 -7.08 0.44 8.57
C VAL A 256 -6.15 -0.02 9.70
N LEU A 257 -6.54 -1.03 10.47
CA LEU A 257 -5.70 -1.60 11.53
C LEU A 257 -4.42 -2.24 10.97
N ALA A 258 -4.48 -2.87 9.80
CA ALA A 258 -3.32 -3.44 9.13
C ALA A 258 -2.32 -2.35 8.73
N ASP A 259 -2.79 -1.25 8.13
CA ASP A 259 -1.94 -0.11 7.77
C ASP A 259 -1.37 0.57 9.02
N VAL A 260 -2.16 0.73 10.09
CA VAL A 260 -1.69 1.22 11.39
C VAL A 260 -0.63 0.30 12.01
N SER A 261 -0.73 -1.02 11.83
CA SER A 261 0.29 -1.95 12.35
C SER A 261 1.67 -1.71 11.75
N LEU A 262 1.74 -1.22 10.51
CA LEU A 262 2.98 -0.82 9.85
C LEU A 262 3.61 0.46 10.46
N LEU A 263 2.91 1.18 11.33
CA LEU A 263 3.47 2.32 12.07
C LEU A 263 4.22 1.89 13.36
N SER A 264 4.42 0.60 13.58
CA SER A 264 5.17 0.05 14.72
C SER A 264 6.56 0.67 14.94
N PRO A 265 7.32 1.16 13.92
CA PRO A 265 8.58 1.88 14.16
C PRO A 265 8.46 3.06 15.12
N LEU A 266 7.31 3.72 15.19
CA LEU A 266 7.08 4.85 16.10
C LEU A 266 7.20 4.45 17.59
N ILE A 267 7.02 3.15 17.92
CA ILE A 267 7.12 2.63 19.28
C ILE A 267 8.58 2.30 19.63
N PHE A 268 9.37 1.90 18.61
CA PHE A 268 10.73 1.38 18.79
C PHE A 268 11.78 2.31 18.19
N TRP A 269 11.50 3.60 18.14
CA TRP A 269 12.42 4.57 17.56
C TRP A 269 13.77 4.50 18.30
N PRO A 270 14.90 4.33 17.58
CA PRO A 270 16.20 4.38 18.23
C PRO A 270 16.35 5.73 18.95
N SER A 271 16.63 5.70 20.25
CA SER A 271 17.01 6.92 20.97
C SER A 271 18.38 7.38 20.45
N PRO A 272 18.59 8.68 20.27
CA PRO A 272 19.86 9.24 19.82
C PRO A 272 21.02 8.89 20.74
#